data_8c4cbc77a7ba0910ece9ff64f53eea26
#
_entry.id   8c4cbc77a7ba0910ece9ff64f53eea26
#
_cell.length_a   1.000
_cell.length_b   1.000
_cell.length_c   1.000
_cell.angle_alpha   90.00
_cell.angle_beta   90.00
_cell.angle_gamma   90.00
#
_symmetry.space_group_name_H-M   'P 1'
#
loop_
_entity.id
_entity.type
_entity.pdbx_description
1 polymer ?
#
loop_
_entity_poly.entity_id
_entity_poly.type
_entity_poly.pdbx_seq_one_letter_code
_entity_poly.pdbx_strand_id
1 'polypeptide(L)'
;MAKKGQLSIDKFQATMPVTNEAAQKPPYYYRNMRMMFVTYRTDEEAALAWLPEALELDEPALVTIIIAHYGFSTFGPYNEAMMAIRARLDGEL
;
A
#
# COMPACT_ATOMS: atom_id res chain seq x y z
N MET A 1 -3.15 -20.30 -14.10
CA MET A 1 -4.37 -20.10 -13.29
C MET A 1 -4.14 -18.94 -12.34
N ALA A 2 -5.08 -18.04 -12.28
CA ALA A 2 -4.97 -16.87 -11.40
C ALA A 2 -5.10 -17.28 -9.94
N LYS A 3 -4.31 -16.63 -9.07
CA LYS A 3 -4.35 -16.87 -7.63
C LYS A 3 -4.99 -15.67 -6.94
N LYS A 4 -6.12 -15.89 -6.32
CA LYS A 4 -6.87 -14.86 -5.63
C LYS A 4 -6.29 -14.58 -4.25
N GLY A 5 -6.35 -13.32 -3.83
CA GLY A 5 -6.00 -12.95 -2.48
C GLY A 5 -6.91 -13.58 -1.45
N GLN A 6 -6.48 -13.57 -0.20
CA GLN A 6 -7.17 -14.25 0.89
C GLN A 6 -7.72 -13.30 1.94
N LEU A 7 -7.45 -11.99 1.82
CA LEU A 7 -7.93 -11.02 2.79
C LEU A 7 -9.36 -10.62 2.47
N SER A 8 -10.31 -11.11 3.24
CA SER A 8 -11.73 -10.79 3.09
C SER A 8 -12.14 -9.59 3.93
N ILE A 9 -13.29 -9.01 3.62
CA ILE A 9 -13.77 -7.78 4.27
C ILE A 9 -13.91 -7.96 5.79
N ASP A 10 -14.33 -9.14 6.25
CA ASP A 10 -14.47 -9.42 7.66
C ASP A 10 -13.15 -9.37 8.45
N LYS A 11 -12.02 -9.44 7.75
CA LYS A 11 -10.68 -9.35 8.36
C LYS A 11 -10.10 -7.94 8.31
N PHE A 12 -10.80 -6.99 7.70
CA PHE A 12 -10.32 -5.61 7.61
C PHE A 12 -10.39 -4.94 8.98
N GLN A 13 -9.35 -4.16 9.27
CA GLN A 13 -9.30 -3.36 10.50
C GLN A 13 -9.80 -1.95 10.19
N ALA A 14 -10.47 -1.34 11.16
CA ALA A 14 -10.83 0.07 11.06
C ALA A 14 -9.58 0.92 11.31
N THR A 15 -9.24 1.78 10.36
CA THR A 15 -8.03 2.59 10.46
C THR A 15 -8.27 3.96 11.03
N MET A 16 -9.44 4.56 10.74
CA MET A 16 -9.80 5.88 11.27
C MET A 16 -11.31 5.99 11.43
N PRO A 17 -11.79 6.70 12.44
CA PRO A 17 -13.22 7.02 12.52
C PRO A 17 -13.61 7.93 11.35
N VAL A 18 -14.75 7.69 10.75
CA VAL A 18 -15.25 8.48 9.62
C VAL A 18 -15.45 9.96 10.01
N THR A 19 -15.75 10.19 11.28
CA THR A 19 -16.01 11.53 11.80
C THR A 19 -14.78 12.20 12.39
N ASN A 20 -13.59 11.68 12.15
CA ASN A 20 -12.36 12.21 12.72
C ASN A 20 -12.01 13.56 12.09
N GLU A 21 -12.05 14.62 12.89
CA GLU A 21 -11.72 15.97 12.45
C GLU A 21 -10.23 16.28 12.48
N ALA A 22 -9.41 15.33 12.94
CA ALA A 22 -7.97 15.53 13.02
C ALA A 22 -7.29 15.62 11.65
N ALA A 23 -7.95 15.13 10.61
CA ALA A 23 -7.42 15.21 9.25
C ALA A 23 -7.54 16.63 8.72
N GLN A 24 -6.46 17.15 8.11
CA GLN A 24 -6.47 18.47 7.52
C GLN A 24 -7.30 18.48 6.24
N LYS A 25 -7.84 19.64 5.91
CA LYS A 25 -8.64 19.80 4.69
C LYS A 25 -7.72 19.90 3.47
N PRO A 26 -8.09 19.28 2.34
CA PRO A 26 -7.35 19.48 1.09
C PRO A 26 -7.45 20.93 0.61
N PRO A 27 -6.55 21.39 -0.26
CA PRO A 27 -5.51 20.60 -0.92
C PRO A 27 -4.30 20.34 -0.04
N TYR A 28 -3.57 19.23 -0.37
CA TYR A 28 -2.36 18.86 0.33
C TYR A 28 -1.16 19.12 -0.56
N TYR A 29 -0.09 19.70 0.00
CA TYR A 29 1.10 20.06 -0.75
C TYR A 29 2.32 19.35 -0.21
N TYR A 30 3.19 18.90 -1.12
CA TYR A 30 4.43 18.21 -0.80
C TYR A 30 5.56 18.82 -1.60
N ARG A 31 6.71 19.03 -0.95
CA ARG A 31 7.92 19.55 -1.60
C ARG A 31 9.15 18.83 -1.05
N ASN A 32 10.21 18.81 -1.86
CA ASN A 32 11.48 18.19 -1.47
C ASN A 32 11.31 16.75 -1.02
N MET A 33 10.61 15.97 -1.83
CA MET A 33 10.39 14.57 -1.56
C MET A 33 11.57 13.75 -2.04
N ARG A 34 11.98 12.78 -1.22
CA ARG A 34 12.98 11.78 -1.60
C ARG A 34 12.37 10.42 -1.37
N MET A 35 12.52 9.54 -2.35
CA MET A 35 11.95 8.20 -2.27
C MET A 35 12.99 7.16 -2.65
N MET A 36 12.98 6.04 -1.93
CA MET A 36 13.77 4.87 -2.28
C MET A 36 12.81 3.70 -2.45
N PHE A 37 12.96 2.98 -3.55
CA PHE A 37 12.14 1.83 -3.88
C PHE A 37 13.00 0.59 -3.87
N VAL A 38 12.59 -0.43 -3.11
CA VAL A 38 13.27 -1.73 -3.09
C VAL A 38 12.25 -2.79 -3.44
N THR A 39 12.46 -3.48 -4.56
CA THR A 39 11.57 -4.54 -5.02
C THR A 39 12.25 -5.88 -4.88
N TYR A 40 11.55 -6.87 -4.33
CA TYR A 40 12.11 -8.20 -4.12
C TYR A 40 11.03 -9.27 -4.29
N ARG A 41 11.48 -10.50 -4.52
CA ARG A 41 10.57 -11.65 -4.52
C ARG A 41 10.24 -12.01 -3.09
N THR A 42 8.97 -12.28 -2.86
CA THR A 42 8.50 -12.69 -1.54
C THR A 42 7.89 -14.09 -1.61
N ASP A 43 7.60 -14.64 -0.45
CA ASP A 43 6.88 -15.89 -0.34
C ASP A 43 5.44 -15.70 -0.83
N GLU A 44 5.01 -16.58 -1.73
CA GLU A 44 3.72 -16.49 -2.36
C GLU A 44 2.57 -16.60 -1.35
N GLU A 45 2.66 -17.56 -0.42
CA GLU A 45 1.61 -17.74 0.58
C GLU A 45 1.47 -16.54 1.50
N ALA A 46 2.61 -15.97 1.90
CA ALA A 46 2.59 -14.77 2.73
C ALA A 46 1.95 -13.60 2.01
N ALA A 47 2.25 -13.42 0.71
CA ALA A 47 1.66 -12.35 -0.07
C ALA A 47 0.15 -12.53 -0.22
N LEU A 48 -0.30 -13.75 -0.47
CA LEU A 48 -1.72 -14.05 -0.61
C LEU A 48 -2.51 -13.74 0.66
N ALA A 49 -1.91 -13.98 1.82
CA ALA A 49 -2.56 -13.69 3.09
C ALA A 49 -2.83 -12.21 3.30
N TRP A 50 -2.02 -11.33 2.70
CA TRP A 50 -2.17 -9.88 2.79
C TRP A 50 -2.97 -9.28 1.64
N LEU A 51 -3.21 -10.06 0.58
CA LEU A 51 -3.87 -9.57 -0.62
C LEU A 51 -5.39 -9.71 -0.47
N PRO A 52 -6.16 -8.63 -0.73
CA PRO A 52 -7.63 -8.73 -0.72
C PRO A 52 -8.13 -9.77 -1.72
N GLU A 53 -9.22 -10.41 -1.40
CA GLU A 53 -9.75 -11.52 -2.19
C GLU A 53 -10.20 -11.11 -3.61
N ALA A 54 -10.48 -9.82 -3.82
CA ALA A 54 -10.85 -9.32 -5.14
C ALA A 54 -9.67 -9.23 -6.10
N LEU A 55 -8.44 -9.28 -5.59
CA LEU A 55 -7.23 -9.11 -6.39
C LEU A 55 -6.55 -10.45 -6.63
N GLU A 56 -5.80 -10.50 -7.72
CA GLU A 56 -4.99 -11.65 -8.08
C GLU A 56 -3.52 -11.31 -7.89
N LEU A 57 -2.78 -12.26 -7.33
CA LEU A 57 -1.34 -12.09 -7.15
C LEU A 57 -0.63 -12.20 -8.50
N ASP A 58 0.26 -11.25 -8.77
CA ASP A 58 1.08 -11.30 -9.99
C ASP A 58 2.16 -12.39 -9.84
N GLU A 59 2.67 -12.85 -10.96
CA GLU A 59 3.76 -13.83 -11.01
C GLU A 59 4.97 -13.23 -11.70
N PRO A 60 6.15 -13.27 -11.08
CA PRO A 60 6.42 -13.75 -9.71
C PRO A 60 5.82 -12.84 -8.65
N ALA A 61 5.71 -13.35 -7.41
CA ALA A 61 5.22 -12.57 -6.29
C ALA A 61 6.26 -11.52 -5.90
N LEU A 62 5.97 -10.27 -6.19
CA LEU A 62 6.87 -9.15 -5.95
C LEU A 62 6.29 -8.19 -4.93
N VAL A 63 7.14 -7.75 -4.04
CA VAL A 63 6.81 -6.73 -3.05
C VAL A 63 7.79 -5.57 -3.20
N THR A 64 7.27 -4.36 -3.15
CA THR A 64 8.07 -3.15 -3.17
C THR A 64 7.95 -2.45 -1.83
N ILE A 65 9.09 -2.18 -1.20
CA ILE A 65 9.15 -1.33 -0.03
C ILE A 65 9.53 0.06 -0.51
N ILE A 66 8.73 1.04 -0.12
CA ILE A 66 8.95 2.43 -0.49
C ILE A 66 9.25 3.20 0.78
N ILE A 67 10.42 3.82 0.83
CA ILE A 67 10.81 4.68 1.95
C ILE A 67 10.83 6.10 1.43
N ALA A 68 10.01 6.95 2.02
CA ALA A 68 9.84 8.32 1.56
C ALA A 68 10.21 9.30 2.67
N HIS A 69 10.86 10.38 2.26
CA HIS A 69 11.13 11.52 3.12
C HIS A 69 10.47 12.74 2.50
N TYR A 70 9.59 13.37 3.27
CA TYR A 70 8.90 14.57 2.84
C TYR A 70 9.52 15.75 3.58
N GLY A 71 10.35 16.53 2.86
CA GLY A 71 10.99 17.70 3.45
C GLY A 71 10.02 18.80 3.80
N PHE A 72 8.92 18.88 3.04
CA PHE A 72 7.81 19.80 3.31
C PHE A 72 6.50 19.13 2.95
N SER A 73 5.52 19.27 3.80
CA SER A 73 4.15 18.90 3.48
C SER A 73 3.19 19.76 4.27
N THR A 74 1.91 19.72 3.89
CA THR A 74 0.84 20.40 4.63
C THR A 74 0.80 19.94 6.09
N PHE A 75 1.27 18.72 6.36
CA PHE A 75 1.28 18.11 7.69
C PHE A 75 2.61 18.31 8.44
N GLY A 76 3.56 19.08 7.84
CA GLY A 76 4.91 19.18 8.33
C GLY A 76 5.85 18.17 7.71
N PRO A 77 7.17 18.25 7.97
CA PRO A 77 8.12 17.27 7.46
C PRO A 77 7.92 15.93 8.19
N TYR A 78 7.99 14.83 7.43
CA TYR A 78 7.88 13.50 8.01
C TYR A 78 8.45 12.43 7.09
N ASN A 79 8.64 11.24 7.64
CA ASN A 79 9.08 10.06 6.90
C ASN A 79 7.96 9.04 6.85
N GLU A 80 7.95 8.25 5.77
CA GLU A 80 6.94 7.23 5.58
C GLU A 80 7.58 5.97 5.01
N ALA A 81 7.11 4.82 5.45
CA ALA A 81 7.47 3.54 4.85
C ALA A 81 6.20 2.85 4.40
N MET A 82 6.21 2.37 3.16
CA MET A 82 5.06 1.70 2.56
C MET A 82 5.49 0.36 2.02
N MET A 83 4.55 -0.59 2.04
CA MET A 83 4.74 -1.89 1.41
C MET A 83 3.65 -2.08 0.36
N ALA A 84 4.06 -2.44 -0.85
CA ALA A 84 3.14 -2.68 -1.95
C ALA A 84 3.33 -4.07 -2.52
N ILE A 85 2.25 -4.79 -2.68
CA ILE A 85 2.25 -6.11 -3.31
C ILE A 85 1.76 -5.94 -4.73
N ARG A 86 2.52 -6.46 -5.69
CA ARG A 86 2.14 -6.37 -7.10
C ARG A 86 0.94 -7.29 -7.35
N ALA A 87 -0.12 -6.73 -7.88
CA ALA A 87 -1.38 -7.45 -8.06
C ALA A 87 -2.08 -7.06 -9.36
N ARG A 88 -3.08 -7.84 -9.71
CA ARG A 88 -3.92 -7.58 -10.89
C ARG A 88 -5.38 -7.53 -10.48
N LEU A 89 -6.12 -6.66 -11.13
CA LEU A 89 -7.56 -6.60 -11.00
C LEU A 89 -8.15 -6.96 -12.35
N ASP A 90 -8.93 -8.03 -12.40
CA ASP A 90 -9.56 -8.52 -13.65
C ASP A 90 -8.54 -8.69 -14.79
N GLY A 91 -7.35 -9.20 -14.46
CA GLY A 91 -6.29 -9.47 -15.43
C GLY A 91 -5.40 -8.27 -15.75
N GLU A 92 -5.64 -7.10 -15.17
CA GLU A 92 -4.84 -5.90 -15.39
C GLU A 92 -4.04 -5.52 -14.14
N LEU A 93 -2.80 -5.07 -14.38
CA LEU A 93 -1.94 -4.60 -13.29
C LEU A 93 -2.42 -3.28 -12.70
#